data_bfa5dd28ab8b2687f0c1806d57d24f71
#
_entry.id   bfa5dd28ab8b2687f0c1806d57d24f71
#
_cell.length_a   1.000
_cell.length_b   1.000
_cell.length_c   1.000
_cell.angle_alpha   90.00
_cell.angle_beta   90.00
_cell.angle_gamma   90.00
#
_symmetry.space_group_name_H-M   'P 1'
#
loop_
_entity.id
_entity.type
_entity.pdbx_description
1 polymer ?
#
loop_
_entity_poly.entity_id
_entity_poly.type
_entity_poly.pdbx_seq_one_letter_code
_entity_poly.pdbx_strand_id
1 'polypeptide(L)'
;MADRTPPAEFADVNEAVGAEWESETTPYERIRHVIAHTYRPVSAGAVADDARTAPKTARKHLETLADEGFVETTPGDQGGTLYRRSSESLVVEQAADILDHVSTDELAMRIQEMREQLTEYRSEFSVDSPEELEVAQTNQALTEDGSSQEEIDPE
;
A
#
# COMPACT_ATOMS: atom_id res chain seq x y z
N MET A 1 8.67 -0.54 -32.65
CA MET A 1 9.01 -0.25 -31.24
C MET A 1 10.43 0.27 -31.20
N ALA A 2 10.61 1.49 -30.75
CA ALA A 2 11.95 2.02 -30.58
C ALA A 2 12.61 1.30 -29.40
N ASP A 3 13.73 0.65 -29.66
CA ASP A 3 14.61 0.10 -28.65
C ASP A 3 15.11 1.25 -27.78
N ARG A 4 14.67 1.29 -26.52
CA ARG A 4 15.07 2.28 -25.51
C ARG A 4 16.29 1.83 -24.72
N THR A 5 17.25 1.21 -25.40
CA THR A 5 18.55 0.95 -24.79
C THR A 5 19.18 2.31 -24.49
N PRO A 6 19.47 2.64 -23.24
CA PRO A 6 20.15 3.90 -22.93
C PRO A 6 21.53 3.92 -23.61
N PRO A 7 22.02 5.09 -23.99
CA PRO A 7 23.37 5.21 -24.53
C PRO A 7 24.40 4.55 -23.61
N ALA A 8 25.45 3.99 -24.17
CA ALA A 8 26.49 3.26 -23.44
C ALA A 8 27.09 4.07 -22.26
N GLU A 9 27.16 5.39 -22.39
CA GLU A 9 27.64 6.30 -21.34
C GLU A 9 26.75 6.24 -20.07
N PHE A 10 25.43 6.12 -20.21
CA PHE A 10 24.51 5.98 -19.08
C PHE A 10 24.58 4.58 -18.45
N ALA A 11 24.86 3.55 -19.22
CA ALA A 11 25.07 2.19 -18.71
C ALA A 11 26.31 2.13 -17.82
N ASP A 12 27.39 2.79 -18.20
CA ASP A 12 28.61 2.87 -17.40
C ASP A 12 28.43 3.63 -16.09
N VAL A 13 27.68 4.73 -16.11
CA VAL A 13 27.37 5.52 -14.91
C VAL A 13 26.48 4.71 -13.96
N ASN A 14 25.46 4.03 -14.47
CA ASN A 14 24.59 3.19 -13.66
C ASN A 14 25.32 2.01 -13.04
N GLU A 15 26.25 1.39 -13.78
CA GLU A 15 27.09 0.32 -13.26
C GLU A 15 28.04 0.81 -12.16
N ALA A 16 28.65 1.98 -12.32
CA ALA A 16 29.50 2.59 -11.30
C ALA A 16 28.74 2.93 -10.02
N VAL A 17 27.55 3.52 -10.13
CA VAL A 17 26.66 3.83 -8.99
C VAL A 17 26.20 2.56 -8.30
N GLY A 18 25.84 1.53 -9.07
CA GLY A 18 25.47 0.24 -8.52
C GLY A 18 26.60 -0.47 -7.78
N ALA A 19 27.81 -0.42 -8.31
CA ALA A 19 29.00 -0.98 -7.67
C ALA A 19 29.38 -0.23 -6.38
N GLU A 20 29.25 1.09 -6.37
CA GLU A 20 29.44 1.91 -5.18
C GLU A 20 28.40 1.56 -4.10
N TRP A 21 27.14 1.50 -4.45
CA TRP A 21 26.07 1.08 -3.53
C TRP A 21 26.30 -0.32 -2.95
N GLU A 22 26.72 -1.27 -3.78
CA GLU A 22 27.08 -2.62 -3.35
C GLU A 22 28.25 -2.65 -2.37
N SER A 23 29.27 -1.79 -2.57
CA SER A 23 30.42 -1.71 -1.70
C SER A 23 30.15 -1.01 -0.36
N GLU A 24 29.21 -0.09 -0.32
CA GLU A 24 28.85 0.71 0.87
C GLU A 24 27.76 0.08 1.72
N THR A 25 27.03 -0.89 1.22
CA THR A 25 25.89 -1.53 1.87
C THR A 25 26.02 -3.02 1.97
N THR A 26 25.36 -3.61 2.97
CA THR A 26 25.23 -5.06 3.09
C THR A 26 24.13 -5.59 2.18
N PRO A 27 24.14 -6.89 1.82
CA PRO A 27 23.03 -7.51 1.10
C PRO A 27 21.68 -7.34 1.78
N TYR A 28 21.62 -7.40 3.10
CA TYR A 28 20.40 -7.18 3.87
C TYR A 28 19.85 -5.76 3.67
N GLU A 29 20.69 -4.75 3.78
CA GLU A 29 20.30 -3.35 3.58
C GLU A 29 19.77 -3.10 2.17
N ARG A 30 20.41 -3.67 1.17
CA ARG A 30 19.96 -3.55 -0.23
C ARG A 30 18.62 -4.24 -0.45
N ILE A 31 18.43 -5.44 0.06
CA ILE A 31 17.17 -6.18 -0.05
C ILE A 31 16.05 -5.42 0.67
N ARG A 32 16.31 -4.94 1.87
CA ARG A 32 15.34 -4.14 2.63
C ARG A 32 14.96 -2.87 1.89
N HIS A 33 15.93 -2.20 1.27
CA HIS A 33 15.69 -1.01 0.45
C HIS A 33 14.80 -1.32 -0.76
N VAL A 34 15.11 -2.36 -1.51
CA VAL A 34 14.34 -2.78 -2.69
C VAL A 34 12.91 -3.13 -2.30
N ILE A 35 12.73 -3.96 -1.29
CA ILE A 35 11.38 -4.41 -0.91
C ILE A 35 10.55 -3.30 -0.26
N ALA A 36 11.17 -2.31 0.37
CA ALA A 36 10.49 -1.15 0.92
C ALA A 36 9.68 -0.37 -0.13
N HIS A 37 10.13 -0.42 -1.39
CA HIS A 37 9.48 0.23 -2.53
C HIS A 37 8.75 -0.75 -3.45
N THR A 38 8.60 -1.99 -3.04
CA THR A 38 7.94 -3.06 -3.81
C THR A 38 6.52 -3.29 -3.30
N TYR A 39 5.54 -2.73 -3.99
CA TYR A 39 4.12 -2.77 -3.60
C TYR A 39 3.32 -3.88 -4.29
N ARG A 40 3.88 -4.49 -5.32
CA ARG A 40 3.32 -5.64 -6.02
C ARG A 40 4.12 -6.89 -5.73
N PRO A 41 3.48 -8.06 -5.62
CA PRO A 41 4.20 -9.30 -5.36
C PRO A 41 5.24 -9.59 -6.45
N VAL A 42 6.48 -9.84 -6.02
CA VAL A 42 7.61 -10.17 -6.89
C VAL A 42 8.36 -11.39 -6.36
N SER A 43 9.09 -12.07 -7.25
CA SER A 43 9.92 -13.23 -6.87
C SER A 43 11.18 -12.82 -6.10
N ALA A 44 11.72 -13.74 -5.31
CA ALA A 44 13.02 -13.53 -4.66
C ALA A 44 14.14 -13.28 -5.68
N GLY A 45 14.08 -13.89 -6.85
CA GLY A 45 15.02 -13.65 -7.95
C GLY A 45 14.99 -12.22 -8.45
N ALA A 46 13.80 -11.64 -8.63
CA ALA A 46 13.66 -10.25 -9.04
C ALA A 46 14.22 -9.28 -7.97
N VAL A 47 13.94 -9.52 -6.72
CA VAL A 47 14.52 -8.73 -5.61
C VAL A 47 16.04 -8.87 -5.56
N ALA A 48 16.56 -10.07 -5.77
CA ALA A 48 18.00 -10.36 -5.81
C ALA A 48 18.70 -9.56 -6.91
N ASP A 49 18.12 -9.51 -8.10
CA ASP A 49 18.67 -8.76 -9.25
C ASP A 49 18.73 -7.27 -8.92
N ASP A 50 17.64 -6.70 -8.40
CA ASP A 50 17.56 -5.28 -8.05
C ASP A 50 18.48 -4.92 -6.87
N ALA A 51 18.64 -5.83 -5.91
CA ALA A 51 19.50 -5.66 -4.75
C ALA A 51 20.97 -6.08 -4.99
N ARG A 52 21.30 -6.50 -6.20
CA ARG A 52 22.66 -6.94 -6.60
C ARG A 52 23.22 -8.03 -5.67
N THR A 53 22.43 -9.06 -5.43
CA THR A 53 22.81 -10.20 -4.58
C THR A 53 22.32 -11.53 -5.17
N ALA A 54 22.75 -12.64 -4.59
CA ALA A 54 22.32 -13.97 -5.02
C ALA A 54 20.86 -14.25 -4.60
N PRO A 55 20.07 -14.98 -5.41
CA PRO A 55 18.69 -15.33 -5.05
C PRO A 55 18.55 -16.06 -3.72
N LYS A 56 19.47 -16.90 -3.37
CA LYS A 56 19.49 -17.61 -2.07
C LYS A 56 19.64 -16.65 -0.90
N THR A 57 20.50 -15.66 -1.01
CA THR A 57 20.71 -14.61 -0.02
C THR A 57 19.48 -13.73 0.10
N ALA A 58 18.88 -13.34 -1.01
CA ALA A 58 17.63 -12.57 -1.02
C ALA A 58 16.50 -13.32 -0.32
N ARG A 59 16.31 -14.59 -0.63
CA ARG A 59 15.28 -15.42 0.00
C ARG A 59 15.44 -15.50 1.51
N LYS A 60 16.65 -15.71 1.99
CA LYS A 60 16.97 -15.73 3.42
C LYS A 60 16.57 -14.44 4.13
N HIS A 61 16.95 -13.31 3.59
CA HIS A 61 16.62 -12.00 4.18
C HIS A 61 15.14 -11.64 4.04
N LEU A 62 14.51 -12.01 2.93
CA LEU A 62 13.06 -11.81 2.74
C LEU A 62 12.23 -12.63 3.73
N GLU A 63 12.64 -13.85 4.04
CA GLU A 63 11.99 -14.67 5.08
C GLU A 63 12.11 -14.02 6.46
N THR A 64 13.27 -13.49 6.81
CA THR A 64 13.46 -12.73 8.05
C THR A 64 12.57 -11.50 8.11
N LEU A 65 12.51 -10.72 7.04
CA LEU A 65 11.65 -9.54 6.95
C LEU A 65 10.16 -9.89 6.99
N ALA A 66 9.77 -11.05 6.47
CA ALA A 66 8.41 -11.56 6.57
C ALA A 66 8.05 -11.95 8.01
N ASP A 67 8.96 -12.60 8.73
CA ASP A 67 8.80 -12.94 10.15
C ASP A 67 8.67 -11.68 11.02
N GLU A 68 9.36 -10.61 10.67
CA GLU A 68 9.29 -9.31 11.33
C GLU A 68 8.02 -8.49 10.97
N GLY A 69 7.22 -8.94 9.99
CA GLY A 69 6.01 -8.25 9.54
C GLY A 69 6.24 -7.12 8.53
N PHE A 70 7.48 -6.91 8.08
CA PHE A 70 7.82 -5.89 7.08
C PHE A 70 7.43 -6.29 5.66
N VAL A 71 7.43 -7.59 5.38
CA VAL A 71 7.14 -8.19 4.08
C VAL A 71 5.96 -9.14 4.20
N GLU A 72 5.05 -9.09 3.24
CA GLU A 72 4.00 -10.09 3.03
C GLU A 72 4.41 -11.08 1.96
N THR A 73 4.05 -12.33 2.16
CA THR A 73 4.29 -13.41 1.21
C THR A 73 2.99 -13.89 0.57
N THR A 74 3.05 -14.22 -0.71
CA THR A 74 1.92 -14.75 -1.47
C THR A 74 2.39 -15.94 -2.29
N PRO A 75 1.62 -17.03 -2.40
CA PRO A 75 1.95 -18.12 -3.32
C PRO A 75 1.95 -17.63 -4.77
N GLY A 76 3.00 -17.97 -5.51
CA GLY A 76 3.08 -17.71 -6.94
C GLY A 76 2.34 -18.78 -7.76
N ASP A 77 1.93 -18.45 -8.98
CA ASP A 77 1.21 -19.36 -9.89
C ASP A 77 2.02 -20.60 -10.27
N GLN A 78 3.33 -20.55 -10.14
CA GLN A 78 4.25 -21.65 -10.48
C GLN A 78 4.85 -22.35 -9.24
N GLY A 79 4.22 -22.23 -8.09
CA GLY A 79 4.64 -22.91 -6.86
C GLY A 79 5.73 -22.21 -6.06
N GLY A 80 6.22 -21.06 -6.51
CA GLY A 80 7.16 -20.22 -5.77
C GLY A 80 6.46 -19.28 -4.80
N THR A 81 7.24 -18.60 -3.96
CA THR A 81 6.75 -17.55 -3.07
C THR A 81 7.04 -16.18 -3.66
N LEU A 82 6.04 -15.32 -3.64
CA LEU A 82 6.17 -13.90 -4.01
C LEU A 82 6.20 -13.03 -2.77
N TYR A 83 6.87 -11.91 -2.86
CA TYR A 83 7.13 -10.99 -1.75
C TYR A 83 6.74 -9.57 -2.13
N ARG A 84 6.16 -8.85 -1.17
CA ARG A 84 5.91 -7.42 -1.29
C ARG A 84 6.02 -6.75 0.07
N ARG A 85 6.15 -5.44 0.07
CA ARG A 85 6.05 -4.71 1.33
C ARG A 85 4.67 -4.91 1.95
N SER A 86 4.61 -5.16 3.26
CA SER A 86 3.35 -5.34 3.97
C SER A 86 2.58 -4.01 4.11
N SER A 87 1.27 -4.08 4.03
CA SER A 87 0.40 -2.92 4.28
C SER A 87 0.51 -2.44 5.73
N GLU A 88 0.69 -3.36 6.66
CA GLU A 88 0.89 -3.08 8.07
C GLU A 88 2.14 -2.21 8.32
N SER A 89 3.26 -2.55 7.69
CA SER A 89 4.51 -1.77 7.82
C SER A 89 4.38 -0.36 7.26
N LEU A 90 3.58 -0.16 6.21
CA LEU A 90 3.29 1.16 5.64
C LEU A 90 2.46 2.01 6.62
N VAL A 91 1.47 1.42 7.26
CA VAL A 91 0.66 2.13 8.27
C VAL A 91 1.52 2.55 9.46
N VAL A 92 2.38 1.67 9.94
CA VAL A 92 3.31 1.98 11.05
C VAL A 92 4.27 3.11 10.68
N GLU A 93 4.83 3.09 9.47
CA GLU A 93 5.71 4.16 9.00
C GLU A 93 4.97 5.51 8.89
N GLN A 94 3.79 5.52 8.30
CA GLN A 94 2.97 6.72 8.21
C GLN A 94 2.57 7.28 9.58
N ALA A 95 2.23 6.40 10.52
CA ALA A 95 1.94 6.79 11.89
C ALA A 95 3.16 7.42 12.58
N ALA A 96 4.34 6.83 12.40
CA ALA A 96 5.59 7.38 12.92
C ALA A 96 5.89 8.77 12.34
N ASP A 97 5.74 8.93 11.03
CA ASP A 97 5.95 10.22 10.35
C ASP A 97 4.98 11.30 10.87
N ILE A 98 3.73 10.95 11.09
CA ILE A 98 2.74 11.86 11.66
C ILE A 98 3.15 12.28 13.08
N LEU A 99 3.59 11.33 13.91
CA LEU A 99 4.02 11.61 15.28
C LEU A 99 5.27 12.49 15.34
N ASP A 100 6.17 12.35 14.37
CA ASP A 100 7.39 13.17 14.28
C ASP A 100 7.10 14.62 13.86
N HIS A 101 6.04 14.85 13.08
CA HIS A 101 5.68 16.17 12.53
C HIS A 101 4.56 16.88 13.29
N VAL A 102 3.82 16.18 14.13
CA VAL A 102 2.65 16.70 14.86
C VAL A 102 2.85 16.52 16.35
N SER A 103 2.68 17.58 17.14
CA SER A 103 2.72 17.47 18.58
C SER A 103 1.55 16.63 19.11
N THR A 104 1.72 16.03 20.28
CA THR A 104 0.66 15.24 20.94
C THR A 104 -0.60 16.09 21.16
N ASP A 105 -0.45 17.35 21.52
CA ASP A 105 -1.57 18.29 21.73
C ASP A 105 -2.31 18.57 20.43
N GLU A 106 -1.59 18.80 19.33
CA GLU A 106 -2.17 19.01 18.01
C GLU A 106 -2.91 17.76 17.52
N LEU A 107 -2.33 16.58 17.74
CA LEU A 107 -2.96 15.31 17.40
C LEU A 107 -4.27 15.11 18.20
N ALA A 108 -4.25 15.41 19.50
CA ALA A 108 -5.44 15.34 20.34
C ALA A 108 -6.55 16.27 19.85
N MET A 109 -6.20 17.50 19.46
CA MET A 109 -7.15 18.46 18.87
C MET A 109 -7.75 17.94 17.56
N ARG A 110 -6.95 17.39 16.67
CA ARG A 110 -7.41 16.81 15.39
C ARG A 110 -8.36 15.62 15.61
N ILE A 111 -8.04 14.76 16.56
CA ILE A 111 -8.91 13.63 16.93
C ILE A 111 -10.26 14.15 17.47
N GLN A 112 -10.23 15.17 18.31
CA GLN A 112 -11.45 15.78 18.85
C GLN A 112 -12.31 16.38 17.74
N GLU A 113 -11.71 17.13 16.82
CA GLU A 113 -12.42 17.69 15.66
C GLU A 113 -13.06 16.61 14.79
N MET A 114 -12.32 15.53 14.50
CA MET A 114 -12.84 14.40 13.72
C MET A 114 -14.02 13.71 14.42
N ARG A 115 -13.96 13.56 15.75
CA ARG A 115 -15.06 12.98 16.53
C ARG A 115 -16.31 13.86 16.51
N GLU A 116 -16.13 15.16 16.59
CA GLU A 116 -17.23 16.12 16.49
C GLU A 116 -17.87 16.08 15.11
N GLN A 117 -17.06 16.09 14.05
CA GLN A 117 -17.54 15.95 12.67
C GLN A 117 -18.28 14.62 12.44
N LEU A 118 -17.78 13.52 12.98
CA LEU A 118 -18.42 12.22 12.86
C LEU A 118 -19.77 12.18 13.62
N THR A 119 -19.82 12.78 14.80
CA THR A 119 -21.07 12.88 15.59
C THR A 119 -22.11 13.73 14.87
N GLU A 120 -21.70 14.85 14.30
CA GLU A 120 -22.54 15.74 13.51
C GLU A 120 -23.07 15.03 12.25
N TYR A 121 -22.18 14.33 11.54
CA TYR A 121 -22.52 13.55 10.36
C TYR A 121 -23.52 12.43 10.68
N ARG A 122 -23.30 11.66 11.74
CA ARG A 122 -24.23 10.62 12.21
C ARG A 122 -25.58 11.18 12.57
N SER A 123 -25.61 12.34 13.22
CA SER A 123 -26.86 13.03 13.59
C SER A 123 -27.62 13.52 12.35
N GLU A 124 -26.93 14.12 11.38
CA GLU A 124 -27.53 14.65 10.15
C GLU A 124 -28.12 13.55 9.27
N PHE A 125 -27.40 12.45 9.10
CA PHE A 125 -27.83 11.36 8.23
C PHE A 125 -28.51 10.20 8.96
N SER A 126 -28.60 10.23 10.29
CA SER A 126 -29.18 9.17 11.12
C SER A 126 -28.56 7.79 10.89
N VAL A 127 -27.25 7.75 10.64
CA VAL A 127 -26.47 6.53 10.38
C VAL A 127 -25.29 6.45 11.33
N ASP A 128 -24.89 5.22 11.69
CA ASP A 128 -23.76 4.98 12.59
C ASP A 128 -22.40 4.92 11.89
N SER A 129 -22.41 4.69 10.58
CA SER A 129 -21.19 4.62 9.78
C SER A 129 -21.39 5.13 8.35
N PRO A 130 -20.30 5.54 7.64
CA PRO A 130 -20.37 5.93 6.23
C PRO A 130 -20.94 4.84 5.31
N GLU A 131 -20.67 3.58 5.61
CA GLU A 131 -21.18 2.42 4.86
C GLU A 131 -22.71 2.33 4.97
N GLU A 132 -23.29 2.63 6.11
CA GLU A 132 -24.73 2.67 6.30
C GLU A 132 -25.40 3.78 5.50
N LEU A 133 -24.70 4.89 5.28
CA LEU A 133 -25.18 5.96 4.43
C LEU A 133 -25.35 5.52 2.98
N GLU A 134 -24.40 4.80 2.43
CA GLU A 134 -24.50 4.28 1.07
C GLU A 134 -25.71 3.36 0.89
N VAL A 135 -25.94 2.48 1.87
CA VAL A 135 -27.10 1.58 1.88
C VAL A 135 -28.40 2.37 2.01
N ALA A 136 -28.45 3.36 2.89
CA ALA A 136 -29.63 4.20 3.08
C ALA A 136 -29.97 5.01 1.82
N GLN A 137 -28.99 5.59 1.15
CA GLN A 137 -29.19 6.33 -0.10
C GLN A 137 -29.65 5.39 -1.23
N THR A 138 -29.10 4.20 -1.35
CA THR A 138 -29.51 3.20 -2.32
C THR A 138 -30.95 2.76 -2.09
N ASN A 139 -31.34 2.51 -0.85
CA ASN A 139 -32.72 2.13 -0.51
C ASN A 139 -33.72 3.26 -0.77
N GLN A 140 -33.34 4.50 -0.50
CA GLN A 140 -34.18 5.67 -0.79
C GLN A 140 -34.41 5.84 -2.29
N ALA A 141 -33.36 5.70 -3.11
CA ALA A 141 -33.47 5.77 -4.56
C ALA A 141 -34.39 4.67 -5.15
N LEU A 142 -34.31 3.45 -4.60
CA LEU A 142 -35.16 2.34 -5.00
C LEU A 142 -36.64 2.55 -4.60
N THR A 143 -36.88 3.22 -3.50
CA THR A 143 -38.25 3.50 -3.03
C THR A 143 -38.91 4.62 -3.85
N GLU A 144 -38.15 5.63 -4.25
CA GLU A 144 -38.63 6.72 -5.09
C GLU A 144 -38.94 6.24 -6.52
N ASP A 145 -38.13 5.34 -7.07
CA ASP A 145 -38.37 4.75 -8.38
C ASP A 145 -39.56 3.80 -8.41
N GLY A 146 -39.79 3.09 -7.30
CA GLY A 146 -40.94 2.20 -7.13
C GLY A 146 -42.30 2.91 -7.01
N SER A 147 -42.34 4.15 -6.55
CA SER A 147 -43.58 4.91 -6.38
C SER A 147 -44.09 5.59 -7.69
N SER A 148 -43.23 5.65 -8.70
CA SER A 148 -43.59 6.24 -9.99
C SER A 148 -44.33 5.29 -10.95
N GLN A 149 -44.48 4.02 -10.59
CA GLN A 149 -45.12 3.02 -11.47
C GLN A 149 -46.55 2.63 -11.09
N GLU A 150 -47.12 3.23 -10.07
CA GLU A 150 -48.47 2.86 -9.59
C GLU A 150 -49.61 3.76 -10.07
N GLU A 151 -49.39 4.62 -11.06
CA GLU A 151 -50.43 5.45 -11.69
C GLU A 151 -50.63 5.11 -13.17
N ILE A 152 -50.96 3.86 -13.44
CA ILE A 152 -51.60 3.50 -14.68
C ILE A 152 -53.02 3.07 -14.34
N ASP A 153 -53.96 4.01 -14.51
CA ASP A 153 -55.39 3.77 -14.40
C ASP A 153 -55.85 2.93 -15.58
N PRO A 154 -56.43 1.74 -15.40
CA PRO A 154 -56.97 0.95 -16.49
C PRO A 154 -58.43 1.33 -16.72
N GLU A 155 -58.69 2.11 -17.72
CA GLU A 155 -59.99 2.06 -18.41
C GLU A 155 -59.92 1.25 -19.66
#